data_4fc2da9211fcbb68d3826f60d75eb86a
#
_entry.id   4fc2da9211fcbb68d3826f60d75eb86a
#
_cell.length_a   1.000
_cell.length_b   1.000
_cell.length_c   1.000
_cell.angle_alpha   90.00
_cell.angle_beta   90.00
_cell.angle_gamma   90.00
#
_symmetry.space_group_name_H-M   'P 1'
#
loop_
_entity.id
_entity.type
_entity.pdbx_description
1 polymer ?
#
loop_
_entity_poly.entity_id
_entity_poly.type
_entity_poly.pdbx_seq_one_letter_code
_entity_poly.pdbx_strand_id
1 'polypeptide(L)'
;MTYAVLMEEGDDGSWWVRVPALPGCFSWGETREAAAEYVREAITGHTEAMREVGLPLPDAHHALTATDPETPDDVPVFVEI
;
A
#
# COMPACT_ATOMS: atom_id res chain seq x y z
N MET A 1 3.44 -12.59 0.59
CA MET A 1 2.01 -12.18 0.66
C MET A 1 1.78 -10.99 -0.25
N THR A 2 0.69 -10.96 -0.97
CA THR A 2 0.40 -9.92 -1.96
C THR A 2 -0.60 -8.90 -1.39
N TYR A 3 -0.32 -7.61 -1.60
CA TYR A 3 -1.18 -6.51 -1.18
C TYR A 3 -1.71 -5.74 -2.38
N ALA A 4 -2.97 -5.37 -2.34
CA ALA A 4 -3.54 -4.40 -3.26
C ALA A 4 -3.08 -3.02 -2.83
N VAL A 5 -2.54 -2.24 -3.76
CA VAL A 5 -2.13 -0.86 -3.52
C VAL A 5 -2.78 0.06 -4.54
N LEU A 6 -3.05 1.29 -4.15
CA LEU A 6 -3.63 2.31 -5.02
C LEU A 6 -2.55 3.32 -5.36
N MET A 7 -2.31 3.53 -6.65
CA MET A 7 -1.28 4.44 -7.15
C MET A 7 -1.93 5.64 -7.84
N GLU A 8 -1.45 6.83 -7.54
CA GLU A 8 -1.98 8.08 -8.09
C GLU A 8 -0.84 8.98 -8.51
N GLU A 9 -0.91 9.48 -9.76
CA GLU A 9 0.05 10.44 -10.27
C GLU A 9 -0.29 11.84 -9.80
N GLY A 10 0.70 12.54 -9.25
CA GLY A 10 0.55 13.94 -8.85
C GLY A 10 0.80 14.90 -10.02
N ASP A 11 0.47 16.17 -9.80
CA ASP A 11 0.59 17.23 -10.81
C ASP A 11 2.05 17.46 -11.26
N ASP A 12 3.00 17.14 -10.41
CA ASP A 12 4.42 17.31 -10.69
C ASP A 12 5.06 16.06 -11.33
N GLY A 13 4.26 15.07 -11.69
CA GLY A 13 4.75 13.82 -12.27
C GLY A 13 5.22 12.78 -11.25
N SER A 14 5.18 13.11 -9.97
CA SER A 14 5.47 12.14 -8.91
C SER A 14 4.31 11.18 -8.73
N TRP A 15 4.54 10.08 -8.00
CA TRP A 15 3.53 9.05 -7.75
C TRP A 15 3.36 8.83 -6.26
N TRP A 16 2.11 8.80 -5.84
CA TRP A 16 1.71 8.44 -4.48
C TRP A 16 1.13 7.04 -4.50
N VAL A 17 1.37 6.31 -3.43
CA VAL A 17 0.83 4.96 -3.29
C VAL A 17 0.36 4.75 -1.86
N ARG A 18 -0.81 4.16 -1.70
CA ARG A 18 -1.37 3.83 -0.40
C ARG A 18 -1.88 2.39 -0.39
N VAL A 19 -1.94 1.83 0.81
CA VAL A 19 -2.29 0.42 1.03
C VAL A 19 -3.59 0.34 1.81
N PRO A 20 -4.74 0.07 1.15
CA PRO A 20 -6.03 0.06 1.84
C PRO A 20 -6.12 -0.91 3.01
N ALA A 21 -5.48 -2.08 2.92
CA ALA A 21 -5.49 -3.07 4.00
C ALA A 21 -4.67 -2.66 5.23
N LEU A 22 -3.80 -1.65 5.09
CA LEU A 22 -2.94 -1.16 6.16
C LEU A 22 -3.15 0.36 6.30
N PRO A 23 -4.20 0.79 7.03
CA PRO A 23 -4.46 2.22 7.21
C PRO A 23 -3.23 2.97 7.75
N GLY A 24 -2.91 4.10 7.11
CA GLY A 24 -1.72 4.88 7.44
C GLY A 24 -0.45 4.42 6.74
N CYS A 25 -0.48 3.33 5.98
CA CYS A 25 0.65 2.87 5.20
C CYS A 25 0.59 3.48 3.80
N PHE A 26 1.55 4.32 3.48
CA PHE A 26 1.66 4.96 2.17
C PHE A 26 3.11 5.23 1.84
N SER A 27 3.37 5.53 0.57
CA SER A 27 4.70 5.90 0.11
C SER A 27 4.61 6.84 -1.08
N TRP A 28 5.77 7.26 -1.58
CA TRP A 28 5.88 8.23 -2.66
C TRP A 28 7.14 7.93 -3.47
N GLY A 29 7.12 8.22 -4.76
CA GLY A 29 8.29 8.08 -5.61
C GLY A 29 8.24 9.07 -6.77
N GLU A 30 9.40 9.37 -7.34
CA GLU A 30 9.51 10.27 -8.50
C GLU A 30 8.98 9.61 -9.77
N THR A 31 8.96 8.27 -9.81
CA THR A 31 8.39 7.48 -10.89
C THR A 31 7.45 6.45 -10.31
N ARG A 32 6.61 5.87 -11.18
CA ARG A 32 5.72 4.79 -10.77
C ARG A 32 6.49 3.60 -10.22
N GLU A 33 7.61 3.26 -10.87
CA GLU A 33 8.48 2.15 -10.47
C GLU A 33 9.12 2.40 -9.10
N ALA A 34 9.59 3.63 -8.86
CA ALA A 34 10.17 4.00 -7.58
C ALA A 34 9.12 3.93 -6.46
N ALA A 35 7.91 4.42 -6.72
CA ALA A 35 6.82 4.36 -5.75
C ALA A 35 6.48 2.90 -5.39
N ALA A 36 6.47 2.00 -6.37
CA ALA A 36 6.22 0.58 -6.16
C ALA A 36 7.31 -0.07 -5.28
N GLU A 37 8.57 0.31 -5.48
CA GLU A 37 9.66 -0.18 -4.65
C GLU A 37 9.55 0.34 -3.21
N TYR A 38 9.27 1.63 -3.05
CA TYR A 38 9.18 2.24 -1.74
C TYR A 38 7.97 1.74 -0.95
N VAL A 39 6.84 1.43 -1.61
CA VAL A 39 5.69 0.88 -0.89
C VAL A 39 5.97 -0.53 -0.38
N ARG A 40 6.81 -1.31 -1.06
CA ARG A 40 7.25 -2.60 -0.55
C ARG A 40 7.95 -2.46 0.79
N GLU A 41 8.89 -1.52 0.86
CA GLU A 41 9.62 -1.22 2.09
C GLU A 41 8.66 -0.70 3.17
N ALA A 42 7.72 0.16 2.79
CA ALA A 42 6.74 0.70 3.72
C ALA A 42 5.84 -0.40 4.30
N ILE A 43 5.37 -1.33 3.48
CA ILE A 43 4.56 -2.46 3.95
C ILE A 43 5.37 -3.33 4.91
N THR A 44 6.61 -3.66 4.55
CA THR A 44 7.47 -4.48 5.40
C THR A 44 7.68 -3.84 6.77
N GLY A 45 8.05 -2.56 6.79
CA GLY A 45 8.27 -1.84 8.05
C GLY A 45 6.98 -1.67 8.87
N HIS A 46 5.87 -1.38 8.20
CA HIS A 46 4.57 -1.19 8.85
C HIS A 46 4.09 -2.48 9.51
N THR A 47 4.19 -3.62 8.80
CA THR A 47 3.77 -4.92 9.34
C THR A 47 4.69 -5.40 10.46
N GLU A 48 5.98 -5.13 10.38
CA GLU A 48 6.91 -5.44 11.48
C GLU A 48 6.55 -4.65 12.74
N ALA A 49 6.27 -3.36 12.59
CA ALA A 49 5.87 -2.52 13.71
C ALA A 49 4.55 -3.01 14.34
N MET A 50 3.60 -3.43 13.53
CA MET A 50 2.33 -3.99 14.02
C MET A 50 2.57 -5.26 14.83
N ARG A 51 3.46 -6.15 14.36
CA ARG A 51 3.81 -7.37 15.11
C ARG A 51 4.44 -7.05 16.46
N GLU A 52 5.34 -6.09 16.49
CA GLU A 52 6.03 -5.70 17.72
C GLU A 52 5.08 -5.19 18.80
N VAL A 53 4.02 -4.49 18.41
CA VAL A 53 3.04 -3.97 19.37
C VAL A 53 1.81 -4.87 19.52
N GLY A 54 1.80 -6.03 18.88
CA GLY A 54 0.73 -7.02 19.03
C GLY A 54 -0.55 -6.71 18.29
N LEU A 55 -0.51 -5.84 17.25
CA LEU A 55 -1.69 -5.55 16.44
C LEU A 55 -1.90 -6.66 15.41
N PRO A 56 -3.17 -7.03 15.15
CA PRO A 56 -3.46 -8.08 14.16
C PRO A 56 -3.16 -7.60 12.74
N LEU A 57 -2.48 -8.45 11.96
CA LEU A 57 -2.21 -8.19 10.56
C LEU A 57 -3.42 -8.60 9.71
N PRO A 58 -3.63 -7.95 8.54
CA PRO A 58 -4.67 -8.40 7.63
C PRO A 58 -4.35 -9.81 7.12
N ASP A 59 -5.40 -10.60 6.89
CA ASP A 59 -5.23 -11.90 6.24
C ASP A 59 -5.02 -11.71 4.72
N ALA A 60 -4.68 -12.80 4.02
CA ALA A 60 -4.37 -12.75 2.60
C ALA A 60 -5.55 -12.23 1.76
N HIS A 61 -6.78 -12.59 2.11
CA HIS A 61 -7.97 -12.13 1.41
C HIS A 61 -8.15 -10.61 1.56
N HIS A 62 -8.07 -10.11 2.80
CA HIS A 62 -8.22 -8.69 3.07
C HIS A 62 -7.11 -7.88 2.40
N ALA A 63 -5.87 -8.39 2.41
CA ALA A 63 -4.74 -7.73 1.75
C ALA A 63 -5.01 -7.49 0.26
N LEU A 64 -5.70 -8.41 -0.41
CA LEU A 64 -6.01 -8.33 -1.84
C LEU A 64 -7.27 -7.54 -2.16
N THR A 65 -8.24 -7.48 -1.25
CA THR A 65 -9.59 -6.99 -1.55
C THR A 65 -9.98 -5.70 -0.83
N ALA A 66 -9.17 -5.23 0.12
CA ALA A 66 -9.47 -3.99 0.83
C ALA A 66 -9.55 -2.81 -0.14
N THR A 67 -10.52 -1.94 0.09
CA THR A 67 -10.74 -0.74 -0.73
C THR A 67 -10.62 0.50 0.13
N ASP A 68 -10.34 1.64 -0.51
CA ASP A 68 -10.33 2.93 0.14
C ASP A 68 -11.75 3.51 0.06
N PRO A 69 -12.39 3.86 1.20
CA PRO A 69 -13.74 4.44 1.19
C PRO A 69 -13.85 5.73 0.38
N GLU A 70 -12.75 6.49 0.24
CA GLU A 70 -12.75 7.74 -0.52
C GLU A 70 -12.65 7.52 -2.02
N THR A 71 -12.07 6.38 -2.43
CA THR A 71 -11.88 6.05 -3.85
C THR A 71 -12.24 4.60 -4.12
N PRO A 72 -13.51 4.19 -3.87
CA PRO A 72 -13.89 2.78 -3.90
C PRO A 72 -13.80 2.14 -5.30
N ASP A 73 -13.80 2.95 -6.35
CA ASP A 73 -13.75 2.46 -7.73
C ASP A 73 -12.34 2.45 -8.33
N ASP A 74 -11.32 2.89 -7.58
CA ASP A 74 -9.95 2.86 -8.06
C ASP A 74 -9.49 1.42 -8.29
N VAL A 75 -8.78 1.22 -9.41
CA VAL A 75 -8.26 -0.10 -9.78
C VAL A 75 -6.93 -0.33 -9.09
N PRO A 76 -6.80 -1.38 -8.27
CA PRO A 76 -5.56 -1.64 -7.56
C PRO A 76 -4.46 -2.22 -8.44
N VAL A 77 -3.22 -1.99 -8.02
CA VAL A 77 -2.04 -2.69 -8.49
C VAL A 77 -1.64 -3.67 -7.37
N PHE A 78 -1.11 -4.84 -7.72
CA PHE A 78 -0.76 -5.84 -6.73
C PHE A 78 0.75 -5.89 -6.54
N VAL A 79 1.16 -5.84 -5.28
CA VAL A 79 2.57 -5.82 -4.89
C VAL A 79 2.86 -7.02 -4.00
N GLU A 80 3.84 -7.82 -4.39
CA GLU A 80 4.29 -8.98 -3.63
C GLU A 80 5.35 -8.56 -2.62
N ILE A 81 5.20 -9.03 -1.40
CA ILE A 81 6.13 -8.77 -0.30
C ILE A 81 6.97 -10.02 0.00
#